data_2797ef7ecc67c8995000dec3a5f055c7
#
_entry.id   2797ef7ecc67c8995000dec3a5f055c7
#
_cell.length_a   1.000
_cell.length_b   1.000
_cell.length_c   1.000
_cell.angle_alpha   90.00
_cell.angle_beta   90.00
_cell.angle_gamma   90.00
#
_symmetry.space_group_name_H-M   'P 1'
#
loop_
_entity.id
_entity.type
_entity.pdbx_description
1 polymer ?
#
loop_
_entity_poly.entity_id
_entity_poly.type
_entity_poly.pdbx_seq_one_letter_code
_entity_poly.pdbx_strand_id
1 'polypeptide(L)'
;MITKVVFIVFGMSPRIDRRIREFVTNGFDVEVYGGRSESSRKYEGTDAYQYNAIYEIGETSTYRERTKNLPKYSAVMKKFDKKTTLFYFFSLNTAVLSLINPGIRYIYEESDMLFDRFHKSYLRKLVIKINKYIIRKSVLTVFTSEGFADYYFGEERPDNLVVIPNRVSPDVRNYPIKEKQTVDFEHLKFGFAGNVRYKAIMNVTDVVIENYPGHEFHYHGDIVATPKEWIDHLKELPRVFIHSSYKYPSGLSEVYGNLDFVVCTYDTKGVNPRYAEPNKLYEAIYFETPIIVSSNTFLAKKVEKLGIGFAVNADDKADVYKKLQQLTPERYQSFVEAMQRIPKEQSLNINKNFFKLLKQSIKDDDNKIPLPNPH
;
A
#
# COMPACT_ATOMS: atom_id res chain seq x y z
N MET A 1 31.00 -2.06 8.29
CA MET A 1 29.86 -3.05 8.24
C MET A 1 28.66 -2.44 8.97
N ILE A 2 27.46 -2.52 8.39
CA ILE A 2 26.24 -2.07 9.06
C ILE A 2 25.91 -3.00 10.22
N THR A 3 25.71 -2.43 11.42
CA THR A 3 25.37 -3.17 12.65
C THR A 3 23.97 -2.84 13.14
N LYS A 4 23.45 -1.66 12.77
CA LYS A 4 22.15 -1.16 13.26
C LYS A 4 21.30 -0.62 12.11
N VAL A 5 19.98 -0.85 12.20
CA VAL A 5 18.97 -0.24 11.31
C VAL A 5 18.04 0.66 12.14
N VAL A 6 17.95 1.92 11.76
CA VAL A 6 17.13 2.91 12.47
C VAL A 6 15.98 3.32 11.57
N PHE A 7 14.77 2.95 11.97
CA PHE A 7 13.55 3.33 11.27
C PHE A 7 13.08 4.71 11.72
N ILE A 8 12.87 5.59 10.75
CA ILE A 8 12.32 6.93 10.96
C ILE A 8 10.92 6.98 10.37
N VAL A 9 9.91 7.13 11.22
CA VAL A 9 8.49 7.08 10.83
C VAL A 9 7.72 8.26 11.39
N PHE A 10 6.70 8.76 10.68
CA PHE A 10 5.82 9.78 11.27
C PHE A 10 4.80 9.19 12.24
N GLY A 11 4.37 7.99 11.98
CA GLY A 11 3.46 7.21 12.82
C GLY A 11 3.51 5.76 12.39
N MET A 12 2.94 4.88 13.20
CA MET A 12 2.93 3.45 12.95
C MET A 12 1.71 3.02 12.14
N SER A 13 1.90 1.97 11.36
CA SER A 13 0.83 1.28 10.63
C SER A 13 1.16 -0.21 10.55
N PRO A 14 0.17 -1.08 10.26
CA PRO A 14 0.41 -2.53 10.14
C PRO A 14 1.50 -2.88 9.11
N ARG A 15 1.62 -2.07 8.05
CA ARG A 15 2.66 -2.25 7.02
C ARG A 15 4.06 -1.91 7.55
N ILE A 16 4.17 -0.79 8.27
CA ILE A 16 5.44 -0.34 8.86
C ILE A 16 5.91 -1.35 9.91
N ASP A 17 5.02 -1.77 10.81
CA ASP A 17 5.30 -2.80 11.83
C ASP A 17 5.80 -4.10 11.19
N ARG A 18 5.09 -4.60 10.16
CA ARG A 18 5.50 -5.79 9.42
C ARG A 18 6.91 -5.65 8.84
N ARG A 19 7.22 -4.51 8.20
CA ARG A 19 8.56 -4.27 7.64
C ARG A 19 9.64 -4.26 8.71
N ILE A 20 9.37 -3.63 9.85
CA ILE A 20 10.30 -3.62 10.99
C ILE A 20 10.55 -5.05 11.49
N ARG A 21 9.50 -5.84 11.70
CA ARG A 21 9.62 -7.26 12.13
C ARG A 21 10.39 -8.12 11.12
N GLU A 22 10.24 -7.88 9.83
CA GLU A 22 11.04 -8.55 8.80
C GLU A 22 12.55 -8.30 9.01
N PHE A 23 12.96 -7.06 9.36
CA PHE A 23 14.35 -6.75 9.65
C PHE A 23 14.85 -7.43 10.92
N VAL A 24 14.06 -7.40 12.00
CA VAL A 24 14.37 -8.11 13.25
C VAL A 24 14.55 -9.61 13.00
N THR A 25 13.61 -10.23 12.31
CA THR A 25 13.64 -11.68 11.98
C THR A 25 14.85 -12.06 11.11
N ASN A 26 15.36 -11.11 10.29
CA ASN A 26 16.57 -11.33 9.48
C ASN A 26 17.87 -10.95 10.21
N GLY A 27 17.82 -10.74 11.53
CA GLY A 27 18.98 -10.61 12.41
C GLY A 27 19.59 -9.20 12.45
N PHE A 28 18.84 -8.16 12.06
CA PHE A 28 19.30 -6.77 12.23
C PHE A 28 18.97 -6.27 13.65
N ASP A 29 19.88 -5.51 14.25
CA ASP A 29 19.61 -4.69 15.42
C ASP A 29 18.77 -3.48 14.99
N VAL A 30 17.56 -3.33 15.53
CA VAL A 30 16.56 -2.36 15.06
C VAL A 30 16.12 -1.43 16.16
N GLU A 31 16.14 -0.13 15.87
CA GLU A 31 15.49 0.91 16.67
C GLU A 31 14.48 1.67 15.81
N VAL A 32 13.37 2.09 16.43
CA VAL A 32 12.30 2.83 15.74
C VAL A 32 12.07 4.16 16.43
N TYR A 33 12.06 5.24 15.65
CA TYR A 33 11.80 6.59 16.13
C TYR A 33 10.65 7.23 15.37
N GLY A 34 9.65 7.71 16.10
CA GLY A 34 8.46 8.24 15.44
C GLY A 34 7.60 9.17 16.28
N GLY A 35 6.52 9.62 15.67
CA GLY A 35 5.47 10.33 16.36
C GLY A 35 4.52 9.37 17.07
N ARG A 36 4.06 9.77 18.26
CA ARG A 36 3.05 9.04 19.04
C ARG A 36 1.66 9.51 18.66
N SER A 37 0.80 8.58 18.29
CA SER A 37 -0.64 8.76 18.13
C SER A 37 -1.37 7.71 18.94
N GLU A 38 -2.67 7.85 19.14
CA GLU A 38 -3.46 6.81 19.81
C GLU A 38 -3.33 5.45 19.12
N SER A 39 -3.41 5.44 17.80
CA SER A 39 -3.23 4.22 17.00
C SER A 39 -1.81 3.63 17.07
N SER A 40 -0.77 4.43 17.36
CA SER A 40 0.61 3.94 17.47
C SER A 40 0.98 3.44 18.86
N ARG A 41 0.22 3.74 19.91
CA ARG A 41 0.50 3.31 21.30
C ARG A 41 0.60 1.78 21.45
N LYS A 42 -0.16 1.03 20.68
CA LYS A 42 -0.10 -0.44 20.67
C LYS A 42 1.24 -1.02 20.23
N TYR A 43 2.09 -0.21 19.59
CA TYR A 43 3.43 -0.63 19.14
C TYR A 43 4.53 -0.31 20.16
N GLU A 44 4.23 0.44 21.21
CA GLU A 44 5.24 0.87 22.22
C GLU A 44 5.64 -0.26 23.17
N GLY A 45 4.82 -1.28 23.33
CA GLY A 45 5.06 -2.41 24.22
C GLY A 45 5.36 -3.74 23.49
N THR A 46 5.95 -3.70 22.29
CA THR A 46 6.25 -4.94 21.57
C THR A 46 7.62 -5.50 21.99
N ASP A 47 7.69 -6.82 22.20
CA ASP A 47 8.97 -7.51 22.48
C ASP A 47 9.88 -7.62 21.24
N ALA A 48 9.38 -7.26 20.06
CA ALA A 48 10.12 -7.41 18.80
C ALA A 48 11.10 -6.28 18.52
N TYR A 49 10.81 -5.05 18.96
CA TYR A 49 11.66 -3.86 18.76
C TYR A 49 11.28 -2.74 19.72
N GLN A 50 12.24 -1.84 19.98
CA GLN A 50 11.99 -0.64 20.77
C GLN A 50 11.39 0.47 19.92
N TYR A 51 10.20 0.99 20.31
CA TYR A 51 9.59 2.17 19.73
C TYR A 51 9.83 3.41 20.61
N ASN A 52 10.49 4.41 20.03
CA ASN A 52 10.84 5.66 20.71
C ASN A 52 9.97 6.80 20.16
N ALA A 53 8.98 7.21 20.94
CA ALA A 53 8.14 8.36 20.61
C ALA A 53 8.92 9.66 20.83
N ILE A 54 9.08 10.47 19.78
CA ILE A 54 9.82 11.75 19.85
C ILE A 54 8.91 12.98 19.82
N TYR A 55 7.62 12.80 19.54
CA TYR A 55 6.59 13.84 19.60
C TYR A 55 5.20 13.22 19.56
N GLU A 56 4.19 13.97 20.02
CA GLU A 56 2.79 13.59 19.90
C GLU A 56 2.24 13.99 18.52
N ILE A 57 1.40 13.11 17.93
CA ILE A 57 0.69 13.36 16.70
C ILE A 57 -0.81 13.34 17.00
N GLY A 58 -1.54 14.38 16.59
CA GLY A 58 -3.01 14.32 16.53
C GLY A 58 -3.49 13.37 15.42
N GLU A 59 -4.73 12.88 15.52
CA GLU A 59 -5.34 11.98 14.54
C GLU A 59 -5.33 12.53 13.11
N THR A 60 -5.36 13.86 12.95
CA THR A 60 -5.34 14.59 11.68
C THR A 60 -4.03 15.34 11.45
N SER A 61 -2.88 14.74 11.77
CA SER A 61 -1.57 15.38 11.59
C SER A 61 -1.38 15.90 10.16
N THR A 62 -1.33 17.23 10.05
CA THR A 62 -1.14 17.92 8.78
C THR A 62 0.31 17.83 8.29
N TYR A 63 0.53 18.07 7.00
CA TYR A 63 1.87 18.18 6.41
C TYR A 63 2.73 19.22 7.12
N ARG A 64 2.12 20.33 7.54
CA ARG A 64 2.79 21.42 8.26
C ARG A 64 3.34 20.94 9.63
N GLU A 65 2.59 20.14 10.35
CA GLU A 65 3.02 19.57 11.64
C GLU A 65 4.16 18.56 11.47
N ARG A 66 4.07 17.71 10.45
CA ARG A 66 5.14 16.76 10.10
C ARG A 66 6.43 17.48 9.74
N THR A 67 6.36 18.54 8.96
CA THR A 67 7.53 19.34 8.55
C THR A 67 8.17 20.05 9.75
N LYS A 68 7.38 20.58 10.71
CA LYS A 68 7.89 21.20 11.93
C LYS A 68 8.71 20.23 12.81
N ASN A 69 8.45 18.93 12.72
CA ASN A 69 9.15 17.92 13.51
C ASN A 69 10.44 17.38 12.86
N LEU A 70 10.75 17.74 11.60
CA LEU A 70 11.97 17.30 10.91
C LEU A 70 13.26 17.61 11.71
N PRO A 71 13.42 18.76 12.39
CA PRO A 71 14.60 19.02 13.22
C PRO A 71 14.77 18.01 14.37
N LYS A 72 13.67 17.55 14.98
CA LYS A 72 13.73 16.54 16.06
C LYS A 72 14.26 15.21 15.55
N TYR A 73 13.80 14.78 14.37
CA TYR A 73 14.32 13.59 13.71
C TYR A 73 15.80 13.72 13.36
N SER A 74 16.21 14.88 12.79
CA SER A 74 17.61 15.15 12.49
C SER A 74 18.49 15.10 13.74
N ALA A 75 18.00 15.63 14.88
CA ALA A 75 18.71 15.55 16.15
C ALA A 75 18.88 14.11 16.66
N VAL A 76 17.87 13.27 16.49
CA VAL A 76 17.96 11.83 16.79
C VAL A 76 18.98 11.16 15.88
N MET A 77 18.93 11.40 14.57
CA MET A 77 19.83 10.77 13.60
C MET A 77 21.32 11.11 13.87
N LYS A 78 21.61 12.32 14.38
CA LYS A 78 22.97 12.74 14.73
C LYS A 78 23.60 11.97 15.90
N LYS A 79 22.79 11.21 16.68
CA LYS A 79 23.30 10.38 17.78
C LYS A 79 23.92 9.06 17.29
N PHE A 80 23.69 8.69 16.03
CA PHE A 80 24.12 7.43 15.46
C PHE A 80 25.38 7.60 14.62
N ASP A 81 26.28 6.61 14.68
CA ASP A 81 27.42 6.54 13.79
C ASP A 81 26.97 6.24 12.34
N LYS A 82 27.26 7.15 11.43
CA LYS A 82 26.86 7.07 10.03
C LYS A 82 27.51 5.89 9.28
N LYS A 83 28.66 5.37 9.74
CA LYS A 83 29.37 4.26 9.10
C LYS A 83 28.73 2.91 9.41
N THR A 84 28.14 2.78 10.60
CA THR A 84 27.58 1.51 11.10
C THR A 84 26.07 1.48 11.13
N THR A 85 25.41 2.62 10.87
CA THR A 85 23.94 2.75 10.91
C THR A 85 23.35 2.90 9.51
N LEU A 86 22.29 2.13 9.24
CA LEU A 86 21.43 2.25 8.07
C LEU A 86 20.09 2.83 8.49
N PHE A 87 19.73 3.98 7.92
CA PHE A 87 18.42 4.58 8.20
C PHE A 87 17.36 4.03 7.26
N TYR A 88 16.14 3.84 7.74
CA TYR A 88 15.00 3.42 6.92
C TYR A 88 13.92 4.50 6.92
N PHE A 89 13.60 5.03 5.76
CA PHE A 89 12.60 6.07 5.57
C PHE A 89 11.38 5.53 4.85
N PHE A 90 10.20 5.70 5.46
CA PHE A 90 8.93 5.48 4.78
C PHE A 90 8.42 6.81 4.23
N SER A 91 8.19 6.86 2.92
CA SER A 91 7.72 8.01 2.15
C SER A 91 8.72 9.18 2.02
N LEU A 92 8.50 10.01 1.01
CA LEU A 92 9.31 11.20 0.74
C LEU A 92 9.37 12.16 1.94
N ASN A 93 8.31 12.20 2.76
CA ASN A 93 8.25 13.08 3.92
C ASN A 93 9.38 12.86 4.95
N THR A 94 9.78 11.60 5.15
CA THR A 94 10.91 11.28 6.02
C THR A 94 12.22 11.21 5.24
N ALA A 95 12.18 10.78 3.97
CA ALA A 95 13.38 10.66 3.14
C ALA A 95 14.07 12.02 2.85
N VAL A 96 13.36 13.14 2.92
CA VAL A 96 13.96 14.49 2.83
C VAL A 96 14.98 14.77 3.94
N LEU A 97 14.95 14.00 5.03
CA LEU A 97 15.98 14.06 6.10
C LEU A 97 17.36 13.70 5.57
N SER A 98 17.47 12.90 4.52
CA SER A 98 18.75 12.58 3.87
C SER A 98 19.43 13.81 3.26
N LEU A 99 18.65 14.81 2.84
CA LEU A 99 19.16 16.05 2.24
C LEU A 99 19.82 16.98 3.29
N ILE A 100 19.30 16.95 4.53
CA ILE A 100 19.79 17.80 5.64
C ILE A 100 20.71 17.04 6.60
N ASN A 101 20.95 15.76 6.37
CA ASN A 101 21.91 14.93 7.10
C ASN A 101 22.89 14.25 6.11
N PRO A 102 23.82 14.99 5.51
CA PRO A 102 24.71 14.44 4.48
C PRO A 102 25.59 13.30 5.01
N GLY A 103 25.89 12.35 4.14
CA GLY A 103 26.77 11.21 4.45
C GLY A 103 26.12 10.09 5.25
N ILE A 104 24.80 10.12 5.46
CA ILE A 104 24.07 8.96 6.01
C ILE A 104 23.83 7.90 4.93
N ARG A 105 23.73 6.66 5.36
CA ARG A 105 23.31 5.53 4.52
C ARG A 105 21.84 5.24 4.80
N TYR A 106 21.04 5.04 3.75
CA TYR A 106 19.61 4.86 3.97
C TYR A 106 18.94 3.99 2.92
N ILE A 107 17.85 3.33 3.35
CA ILE A 107 16.83 2.73 2.51
C ILE A 107 15.67 3.72 2.41
N TYR A 108 15.11 3.83 1.22
CA TYR A 108 13.92 4.62 0.98
C TYR A 108 12.78 3.73 0.48
N GLU A 109 11.62 3.76 1.16
CA GLU A 109 10.43 3.05 0.72
C GLU A 109 9.32 4.03 0.35
N GLU A 110 8.86 4.00 -0.91
CA GLU A 110 7.75 4.80 -1.41
C GLU A 110 6.54 3.94 -1.69
N SER A 111 5.45 4.26 -0.98
CA SER A 111 4.16 3.58 -1.12
C SER A 111 3.08 4.44 -1.73
N ASP A 112 3.31 5.76 -1.76
CA ASP A 112 2.39 6.77 -2.27
C ASP A 112 3.18 7.90 -2.92
N MET A 113 2.77 8.30 -4.11
CA MET A 113 3.39 9.41 -4.84
C MET A 113 2.95 10.76 -4.27
N LEU A 114 3.67 11.26 -3.27
CA LEU A 114 3.29 12.47 -2.53
C LEU A 114 3.26 13.75 -3.37
N PHE A 115 4.00 13.80 -4.47
CA PHE A 115 3.99 14.96 -5.38
C PHE A 115 2.61 15.20 -6.01
N ASP A 116 1.74 14.20 -6.03
CA ASP A 116 0.38 14.31 -6.57
C ASP A 116 -0.49 15.33 -5.81
N ARG A 117 -0.12 15.62 -4.57
CA ARG A 117 -0.76 16.64 -3.73
C ARG A 117 -0.42 18.09 -4.13
N PHE A 118 0.59 18.29 -4.97
CA PHE A 118 1.00 19.62 -5.40
C PHE A 118 0.24 20.02 -6.67
N HIS A 119 -0.65 20.98 -6.57
CA HIS A 119 -1.46 21.46 -7.70
C HIS A 119 -0.64 22.24 -8.73
N LYS A 120 0.40 23.00 -8.30
CA LYS A 120 1.25 23.80 -9.19
C LYS A 120 2.25 22.90 -9.93
N SER A 121 2.20 22.92 -11.26
CA SER A 121 3.02 22.05 -12.13
C SER A 121 4.53 22.15 -11.84
N TYR A 122 5.06 23.37 -11.62
CA TYR A 122 6.48 23.56 -11.34
C TYR A 122 6.92 22.96 -10.00
N LEU A 123 6.06 23.06 -8.95
CA LEU A 123 6.34 22.43 -7.66
C LEU A 123 6.32 20.91 -7.78
N ARG A 124 5.37 20.35 -8.52
CA ARG A 124 5.31 18.91 -8.82
C ARG A 124 6.60 18.44 -9.50
N LYS A 125 7.05 19.15 -10.55
CA LYS A 125 8.31 18.82 -11.25
C LYS A 125 9.53 18.90 -10.33
N LEU A 126 9.59 19.91 -9.47
CA LEU A 126 10.67 20.05 -8.49
C LEU A 126 10.69 18.89 -7.49
N VAL A 127 9.52 18.54 -6.93
CA VAL A 127 9.40 17.43 -5.97
C VAL A 127 9.78 16.10 -6.62
N ILE A 128 9.36 15.84 -7.86
CA ILE A 128 9.77 14.65 -8.64
C ILE A 128 11.31 14.63 -8.81
N LYS A 129 11.94 15.77 -9.15
CA LYS A 129 13.40 15.84 -9.29
C LYS A 129 14.13 15.54 -7.98
N ILE A 130 13.64 16.09 -6.88
CA ILE A 130 14.18 15.81 -5.54
C ILE A 130 14.01 14.33 -5.20
N ASN A 131 12.85 13.77 -5.46
CA ASN A 131 12.57 12.36 -5.19
C ASN A 131 13.51 11.43 -5.98
N LYS A 132 13.67 11.69 -7.29
CA LYS A 132 14.63 10.94 -8.14
C LYS A 132 16.06 11.04 -7.61
N TYR A 133 16.46 12.19 -7.08
CA TYR A 133 17.77 12.37 -6.46
C TYR A 133 17.91 11.49 -5.20
N ILE A 134 16.92 11.52 -4.29
CA ILE A 134 16.90 10.71 -3.07
C ILE A 134 16.96 9.22 -3.42
N ILE A 135 16.18 8.77 -4.42
CA ILE A 135 16.16 7.40 -4.90
C ILE A 135 17.57 6.97 -5.34
N ARG A 136 18.22 7.75 -6.21
CA ARG A 136 19.55 7.42 -6.73
C ARG A 136 20.67 7.42 -5.69
N LYS A 137 20.47 8.15 -4.58
CA LYS A 137 21.45 8.25 -3.47
C LYS A 137 21.21 7.25 -2.35
N SER A 138 20.08 6.54 -2.34
CA SER A 138 19.80 5.50 -1.36
C SER A 138 20.69 4.27 -1.59
N VAL A 139 20.97 3.52 -0.54
CA VAL A 139 21.58 2.18 -0.64
C VAL A 139 20.61 1.25 -1.37
N LEU A 140 19.33 1.35 -1.07
CA LEU A 140 18.25 0.62 -1.74
C LEU A 140 16.97 1.43 -1.69
N THR A 141 16.25 1.48 -2.80
CA THR A 141 14.88 2.03 -2.86
C THR A 141 13.87 0.90 -3.03
N VAL A 142 12.79 0.96 -2.27
CA VAL A 142 11.66 0.03 -2.34
C VAL A 142 10.42 0.77 -2.85
N PHE A 143 9.87 0.32 -3.96
CA PHE A 143 8.54 0.76 -4.42
C PHE A 143 7.50 -0.32 -4.14
N THR A 144 6.27 0.09 -3.88
CA THR A 144 5.15 -0.84 -3.65
C THR A 144 4.34 -1.13 -4.91
N SER A 145 4.72 -0.57 -6.04
CA SER A 145 4.09 -0.78 -7.34
C SER A 145 5.12 -0.73 -8.46
N GLU A 146 5.04 -1.66 -9.39
CA GLU A 146 5.76 -1.58 -10.68
C GLU A 146 5.37 -0.31 -11.44
N GLY A 147 4.09 0.10 -11.35
CA GLY A 147 3.62 1.32 -11.97
C GLY A 147 4.34 2.57 -11.46
N PHE A 148 4.80 2.61 -10.21
CA PHE A 148 5.62 3.71 -9.72
C PHE A 148 6.99 3.74 -10.40
N ALA A 149 7.62 2.57 -10.58
CA ALA A 149 8.89 2.47 -11.29
C ALA A 149 8.75 2.91 -12.75
N ASP A 150 7.70 2.46 -13.43
CA ASP A 150 7.39 2.87 -14.80
C ASP A 150 7.17 4.39 -14.92
N TYR A 151 6.43 4.99 -13.98
CA TYR A 151 6.17 6.43 -13.99
C TYR A 151 7.44 7.26 -13.82
N TYR A 152 8.31 6.86 -12.86
CA TYR A 152 9.52 7.62 -12.58
C TYR A 152 10.62 7.42 -13.61
N PHE A 153 10.78 6.19 -14.10
CA PHE A 153 11.99 5.79 -14.81
C PHE A 153 11.73 5.12 -16.17
N GLY A 154 10.51 4.64 -16.43
CA GLY A 154 10.25 3.82 -17.62
C GLY A 154 11.13 2.56 -17.61
N GLU A 155 11.87 2.34 -18.69
CA GLU A 155 12.79 1.23 -18.82
C GLU A 155 14.16 1.47 -18.15
N GLU A 156 14.54 2.73 -17.94
CA GLU A 156 15.84 3.13 -17.37
C GLU A 156 15.81 3.17 -15.84
N ARG A 157 15.55 2.05 -15.21
CA ARG A 157 15.48 1.95 -13.75
C ARG A 157 16.87 1.94 -13.13
N PRO A 158 17.08 2.63 -11.98
CA PRO A 158 18.35 2.55 -11.26
C PRO A 158 18.53 1.17 -10.63
N ASP A 159 19.78 0.67 -10.57
CA ASP A 159 20.12 -0.66 -10.05
C ASP A 159 19.75 -0.85 -8.58
N ASN A 160 19.69 0.22 -7.82
CA ASN A 160 19.30 0.22 -6.40
C ASN A 160 17.79 0.31 -6.17
N LEU A 161 16.95 0.01 -7.18
CA LEU A 161 15.50 0.02 -7.06
C LEU A 161 14.94 -1.39 -7.11
N VAL A 162 14.10 -1.73 -6.12
CA VAL A 162 13.35 -2.98 -6.09
C VAL A 162 11.87 -2.70 -5.91
N VAL A 163 11.02 -3.57 -6.44
CA VAL A 163 9.58 -3.47 -6.24
C VAL A 163 9.12 -4.60 -5.31
N ILE A 164 8.53 -4.19 -4.20
CA ILE A 164 7.93 -5.10 -3.21
C ILE A 164 6.48 -4.69 -3.03
N PRO A 165 5.57 -5.29 -3.78
CA PRO A 165 4.16 -4.97 -3.69
C PRO A 165 3.58 -5.24 -2.29
N ASN A 166 2.49 -4.56 -1.98
CA ASN A 166 1.82 -4.68 -0.69
C ASN A 166 0.95 -5.94 -0.61
N ARG A 167 1.58 -7.10 -0.58
CA ARG A 167 0.96 -8.42 -0.56
C ARG A 167 0.38 -8.77 0.81
N VAL A 168 -0.42 -9.84 0.85
CA VAL A 168 -1.05 -10.36 2.08
C VAL A 168 0.00 -10.85 3.07
N SER A 169 -0.23 -10.65 4.37
CA SER A 169 0.63 -11.22 5.41
C SER A 169 0.63 -12.75 5.33
N PRO A 170 1.80 -13.42 5.41
CA PRO A 170 1.85 -14.88 5.50
C PRO A 170 1.04 -15.47 6.65
N ASP A 171 0.79 -14.69 7.70
CA ASP A 171 -0.02 -15.12 8.86
C ASP A 171 -1.47 -15.45 8.47
N VAL A 172 -1.94 -15.02 7.30
CA VAL A 172 -3.26 -15.39 6.76
C VAL A 172 -3.43 -16.92 6.67
N ARG A 173 -2.34 -17.66 6.52
CA ARG A 173 -2.35 -19.14 6.49
C ARG A 173 -2.81 -19.78 7.80
N ASN A 174 -2.73 -19.04 8.91
CA ASN A 174 -3.16 -19.52 10.23
C ASN A 174 -4.68 -19.50 10.41
N TYR A 175 -5.40 -18.97 9.43
CA TYR A 175 -6.86 -18.82 9.47
C TYR A 175 -7.49 -19.64 8.35
N PRO A 176 -8.60 -20.36 8.64
CA PRO A 176 -9.29 -21.15 7.64
C PRO A 176 -9.85 -20.22 6.54
N ILE A 177 -9.75 -20.67 5.30
CA ILE A 177 -10.43 -19.99 4.19
C ILE A 177 -11.89 -20.45 4.22
N LYS A 178 -12.81 -19.47 4.30
CA LYS A 178 -14.23 -19.74 4.21
C LYS A 178 -14.55 -20.28 2.82
N GLU A 179 -15.18 -21.45 2.76
CA GLU A 179 -15.67 -22.01 1.50
C GLU A 179 -16.72 -21.07 0.90
N LYS A 180 -16.54 -20.76 -0.38
CA LYS A 180 -17.51 -19.98 -1.13
C LYS A 180 -18.70 -20.84 -1.47
N GLN A 181 -19.89 -20.30 -1.24
CA GLN A 181 -21.12 -20.90 -1.74
C GLN A 181 -21.19 -20.83 -3.25
N THR A 182 -22.03 -21.65 -3.86
CA THR A 182 -22.37 -21.51 -5.29
C THR A 182 -22.88 -20.10 -5.54
N VAL A 183 -22.29 -19.43 -6.55
CA VAL A 183 -22.64 -18.03 -6.85
C VAL A 183 -24.04 -17.98 -7.47
N ASP A 184 -24.90 -17.17 -6.87
CA ASP A 184 -26.24 -16.89 -7.37
C ASP A 184 -26.19 -15.61 -8.21
N PHE A 185 -26.34 -15.74 -9.53
CA PHE A 185 -26.26 -14.61 -10.46
C PHE A 185 -27.45 -13.65 -10.37
N GLU A 186 -28.56 -14.05 -9.72
CA GLU A 186 -29.68 -13.17 -9.42
C GLU A 186 -29.42 -12.32 -8.15
N HIS A 187 -28.49 -12.77 -7.28
CA HIS A 187 -28.20 -12.15 -5.98
C HIS A 187 -26.70 -12.00 -5.70
N LEU A 188 -25.96 -11.37 -6.65
CA LEU A 188 -24.52 -11.16 -6.51
C LEU A 188 -24.19 -10.20 -5.36
N LYS A 189 -23.11 -10.49 -4.63
CA LYS A 189 -22.56 -9.69 -3.54
C LYS A 189 -21.29 -8.98 -3.99
N PHE A 190 -21.42 -7.69 -4.22
CA PHE A 190 -20.28 -6.81 -4.49
C PHE A 190 -19.76 -6.22 -3.18
N GLY A 191 -18.47 -5.95 -3.08
CA GLY A 191 -18.00 -5.29 -1.87
C GLY A 191 -16.67 -4.58 -1.99
N PHE A 192 -16.43 -3.68 -1.05
CA PHE A 192 -15.20 -2.93 -0.89
C PHE A 192 -14.61 -3.21 0.49
N ALA A 193 -13.32 -3.54 0.53
CA ALA A 193 -12.58 -3.77 1.77
C ALA A 193 -11.53 -2.66 1.98
N GLY A 194 -11.68 -1.81 3.01
CA GLY A 194 -10.74 -0.75 3.37
C GLY A 194 -11.40 0.60 3.64
N ASN A 195 -10.60 1.68 3.65
CA ASN A 195 -11.10 3.03 3.96
C ASN A 195 -11.92 3.59 2.80
N VAL A 196 -13.19 3.87 3.03
CA VAL A 196 -14.13 4.44 2.04
C VAL A 196 -13.83 5.93 1.87
N ARG A 197 -13.23 6.33 0.76
CA ARG A 197 -12.83 7.72 0.51
C ARG A 197 -12.80 8.12 -0.98
N TYR A 198 -13.29 7.26 -1.87
CA TYR A 198 -13.26 7.50 -3.31
C TYR A 198 -14.67 7.53 -3.89
N LYS A 199 -14.99 8.58 -4.65
CA LYS A 199 -16.29 8.72 -5.31
C LYS A 199 -16.52 7.62 -6.34
N ALA A 200 -15.49 7.14 -6.97
CA ALA A 200 -15.54 6.05 -7.94
C ALA A 200 -16.23 4.78 -7.41
N ILE A 201 -16.08 4.48 -6.11
CA ILE A 201 -16.77 3.33 -5.48
C ILE A 201 -18.26 3.61 -5.34
N MET A 202 -18.62 4.84 -4.98
CA MET A 202 -20.01 5.26 -4.84
C MET A 202 -20.79 5.11 -6.15
N ASN A 203 -20.19 5.53 -7.27
CA ASN A 203 -20.81 5.39 -8.59
C ASN A 203 -21.06 3.92 -8.97
N VAL A 204 -20.13 3.02 -8.64
CA VAL A 204 -20.36 1.57 -8.86
C VAL A 204 -21.47 1.05 -7.97
N THR A 205 -21.51 1.46 -6.70
CA THR A 205 -22.59 1.09 -5.76
C THR A 205 -23.95 1.54 -6.28
N ASP A 206 -24.06 2.79 -6.69
CA ASP A 206 -25.31 3.33 -7.23
C ASP A 206 -25.81 2.51 -8.42
N VAL A 207 -24.90 2.21 -9.38
CA VAL A 207 -25.27 1.43 -10.57
C VAL A 207 -25.74 0.02 -10.20
N VAL A 208 -25.06 -0.65 -9.26
CA VAL A 208 -25.44 -1.99 -8.79
C VAL A 208 -26.83 -1.95 -8.16
N ILE A 209 -27.08 -1.00 -7.27
CA ILE A 209 -28.33 -0.94 -6.49
C ILE A 209 -29.52 -0.45 -7.33
N GLU A 210 -29.30 0.53 -8.20
CA GLU A 210 -30.35 1.12 -9.05
C GLU A 210 -30.81 0.17 -10.15
N ASN A 211 -29.91 -0.66 -10.72
CA ASN A 211 -30.20 -1.43 -11.94
C ASN A 211 -30.34 -2.95 -11.71
N TYR A 212 -29.92 -3.46 -10.55
CA TYR A 212 -29.95 -4.90 -10.26
C TYR A 212 -30.64 -5.17 -8.90
N PRO A 213 -31.96 -5.37 -8.88
CA PRO A 213 -32.77 -5.41 -7.65
C PRO A 213 -32.45 -6.59 -6.71
N GLY A 214 -31.76 -7.64 -7.22
CA GLY A 214 -31.32 -8.78 -6.40
C GLY A 214 -29.92 -8.61 -5.81
N HIS A 215 -29.09 -7.71 -6.35
CA HIS A 215 -27.70 -7.60 -5.93
C HIS A 215 -27.52 -6.77 -4.65
N GLU A 216 -26.42 -7.02 -3.93
CA GLU A 216 -26.04 -6.36 -2.69
C GLU A 216 -24.69 -5.67 -2.82
N PHE A 217 -24.45 -4.61 -2.02
CA PHE A 217 -23.16 -3.99 -1.90
C PHE A 217 -22.70 -3.89 -0.45
N HIS A 218 -21.51 -4.40 -0.15
CA HIS A 218 -20.95 -4.52 1.20
C HIS A 218 -19.71 -3.67 1.37
N TYR A 219 -19.69 -2.77 2.35
CA TYR A 219 -18.53 -1.99 2.74
C TYR A 219 -17.92 -2.57 4.01
N HIS A 220 -16.69 -3.05 3.92
CA HIS A 220 -15.93 -3.57 5.06
C HIS A 220 -14.74 -2.65 5.34
N GLY A 221 -14.76 -1.94 6.47
CA GLY A 221 -13.62 -1.11 6.86
C GLY A 221 -13.99 0.21 7.52
N ASP A 222 -13.05 1.15 7.49
CA ASP A 222 -13.15 2.41 8.19
C ASP A 222 -13.83 3.48 7.32
N ILE A 223 -14.85 4.13 7.88
CA ILE A 223 -15.59 5.22 7.25
C ILE A 223 -15.31 6.58 7.91
N VAL A 224 -14.38 6.67 8.87
CA VAL A 224 -14.08 7.92 9.62
C VAL A 224 -13.66 9.05 8.68
N ALA A 225 -12.95 8.74 7.62
CA ALA A 225 -12.51 9.72 6.61
C ALA A 225 -13.52 9.93 5.47
N THR A 226 -14.68 9.28 5.51
CA THR A 226 -15.72 9.40 4.48
C THR A 226 -16.52 10.67 4.72
N PRO A 227 -16.80 11.50 3.69
CA PRO A 227 -17.69 12.64 3.81
C PRO A 227 -19.06 12.21 4.36
N LYS A 228 -19.60 13.01 5.27
CA LYS A 228 -20.87 12.67 5.94
C LYS A 228 -22.02 12.45 4.93
N GLU A 229 -22.09 13.31 3.93
CA GLU A 229 -23.10 13.22 2.86
C GLU A 229 -23.03 11.90 2.09
N TRP A 230 -21.86 11.28 1.97
CA TRP A 230 -21.72 9.96 1.33
C TRP A 230 -22.20 8.85 2.26
N ILE A 231 -21.91 8.96 3.56
CA ILE A 231 -22.39 8.00 4.55
C ILE A 231 -23.92 8.03 4.62
N ASP A 232 -24.51 9.23 4.64
CA ASP A 232 -25.95 9.42 4.68
C ASP A 232 -26.60 8.82 3.41
N HIS A 233 -26.05 9.11 2.22
CA HIS A 233 -26.49 8.51 0.96
C HIS A 233 -26.45 6.97 0.99
N LEU A 234 -25.31 6.38 1.41
CA LEU A 234 -25.17 4.92 1.47
C LEU A 234 -26.19 4.26 2.40
N LYS A 235 -26.55 4.92 3.50
CA LYS A 235 -27.54 4.40 4.46
C LYS A 235 -28.96 4.43 3.93
N GLU A 236 -29.26 5.32 2.99
CA GLU A 236 -30.58 5.43 2.34
C GLU A 236 -30.75 4.39 1.23
N LEU A 237 -29.67 3.85 0.68
CA LEU A 237 -29.74 2.85 -0.39
C LEU A 237 -30.18 1.49 0.16
N PRO A 238 -31.16 0.82 -0.48
CA PRO A 238 -31.54 -0.54 -0.11
C PRO A 238 -30.38 -1.51 -0.44
N ARG A 239 -30.25 -2.58 0.31
CA ARG A 239 -29.22 -3.64 0.08
C ARG A 239 -27.78 -3.15 0.06
N VAL A 240 -27.50 -2.01 0.70
CA VAL A 240 -26.15 -1.54 1.01
C VAL A 240 -25.86 -1.81 2.48
N PHE A 241 -24.79 -2.52 2.77
CA PHE A 241 -24.42 -2.94 4.11
C PHE A 241 -23.07 -2.33 4.49
N ILE A 242 -23.05 -1.53 5.55
CA ILE A 242 -21.83 -0.94 6.10
C ILE A 242 -21.41 -1.73 7.32
N HIS A 243 -20.36 -2.52 7.19
CA HIS A 243 -19.79 -3.32 8.26
C HIS A 243 -18.71 -2.55 9.00
N SER A 244 -18.46 -2.92 10.26
CA SER A 244 -17.32 -2.40 11.02
C SER A 244 -15.98 -2.83 10.40
N SER A 245 -14.89 -2.19 10.85
CA SER A 245 -13.54 -2.61 10.47
C SER A 245 -13.26 -4.03 10.95
N TYR A 246 -12.56 -4.80 10.13
CA TYR A 246 -12.15 -6.17 10.42
C TYR A 246 -10.69 -6.25 10.93
N LYS A 247 -10.38 -7.30 11.67
CA LYS A 247 -9.01 -7.56 12.13
C LYS A 247 -8.17 -8.13 10.98
N TYR A 248 -7.04 -7.52 10.70
CA TYR A 248 -6.10 -8.00 9.69
C TYR A 248 -5.03 -8.89 10.34
N PRO A 249 -4.68 -10.05 9.77
CA PRO A 249 -5.26 -10.69 8.58
C PRO A 249 -6.44 -11.62 8.88
N SER A 250 -6.79 -11.87 10.14
CA SER A 250 -7.77 -12.90 10.58
C SER A 250 -9.18 -12.72 10.01
N GLY A 251 -9.61 -11.47 9.79
CA GLY A 251 -10.94 -11.16 9.24
C GLY A 251 -11.03 -11.22 7.72
N LEU A 252 -9.92 -11.38 7.00
CA LEU A 252 -9.94 -11.37 5.53
C LEU A 252 -10.77 -12.52 4.95
N SER A 253 -10.67 -13.72 5.54
CA SER A 253 -11.43 -14.88 5.09
C SER A 253 -12.93 -14.66 5.14
N GLU A 254 -13.43 -14.02 6.20
CA GLU A 254 -14.85 -13.69 6.33
C GLU A 254 -15.28 -12.62 5.31
N VAL A 255 -14.46 -11.58 5.13
CA VAL A 255 -14.74 -10.50 4.18
C VAL A 255 -14.81 -11.04 2.75
N TYR A 256 -13.75 -11.67 2.28
CA TYR A 256 -13.65 -12.15 0.89
C TYR A 256 -14.48 -13.39 0.61
N GLY A 257 -14.72 -14.23 1.61
CA GLY A 257 -15.56 -15.42 1.50
C GLY A 257 -17.07 -15.12 1.38
N ASN A 258 -17.49 -13.90 1.73
CA ASN A 258 -18.86 -13.43 1.59
C ASN A 258 -19.08 -12.56 0.34
N LEU A 259 -18.08 -12.33 -0.49
CA LEU A 259 -18.16 -11.51 -1.69
C LEU A 259 -18.01 -12.37 -2.95
N ASP A 260 -18.84 -12.06 -3.96
CA ASP A 260 -18.67 -12.59 -5.31
C ASP A 260 -17.72 -11.73 -6.13
N PHE A 261 -17.76 -10.41 -5.93
CA PHE A 261 -16.81 -9.47 -6.53
C PHE A 261 -16.25 -8.49 -5.51
N VAL A 262 -14.95 -8.27 -5.53
CA VAL A 262 -14.35 -7.14 -4.82
C VAL A 262 -14.23 -5.93 -5.76
N VAL A 263 -14.79 -4.80 -5.34
CA VAL A 263 -14.71 -3.54 -6.08
C VAL A 263 -13.51 -2.75 -5.57
N CYS A 264 -12.57 -2.45 -6.47
CA CYS A 264 -11.33 -1.76 -6.18
C CYS A 264 -11.17 -0.55 -7.13
N THR A 265 -12.20 0.29 -7.17
CA THR A 265 -12.21 1.48 -8.02
C THR A 265 -11.73 2.71 -7.24
N TYR A 266 -10.93 3.54 -7.90
CA TYR A 266 -10.33 4.75 -7.37
C TYR A 266 -10.56 5.92 -8.32
N ASP A 267 -10.58 7.13 -7.77
CA ASP A 267 -10.64 8.36 -8.57
C ASP A 267 -9.33 8.51 -9.36
N THR A 268 -9.38 8.46 -10.69
CA THR A 268 -8.21 8.39 -11.57
C THR A 268 -7.65 9.76 -11.99
N LYS A 269 -8.16 10.85 -11.41
CA LYS A 269 -7.65 12.21 -11.67
C LYS A 269 -6.22 12.41 -11.18
N GLY A 270 -5.86 11.76 -10.08
CA GLY A 270 -4.50 11.78 -9.51
C GLY A 270 -3.54 10.81 -10.22
N VAL A 271 -2.24 11.08 -10.10
CA VAL A 271 -1.20 10.18 -10.61
C VAL A 271 -1.09 8.95 -9.71
N ASN A 272 -1.10 9.14 -8.39
CA ASN A 272 -0.95 8.04 -7.44
C ASN A 272 -1.96 6.90 -7.67
N PRO A 273 -3.29 7.14 -7.75
CA PRO A 273 -4.26 6.07 -8.00
C PRO A 273 -4.08 5.37 -9.36
N ARG A 274 -3.56 6.10 -10.38
CA ARG A 274 -3.34 5.52 -11.71
C ARG A 274 -2.19 4.52 -11.77
N TYR A 275 -1.19 4.67 -10.89
CA TYR A 275 0.02 3.84 -10.90
C TYR A 275 0.17 2.94 -9.67
N ALA A 276 -0.70 3.11 -8.68
CA ALA A 276 -0.68 2.29 -7.46
C ALA A 276 -1.10 0.85 -7.71
N GLU A 277 -0.55 -0.04 -6.88
CA GLU A 277 -0.91 -1.45 -6.81
C GLU A 277 -1.39 -1.76 -5.39
N PRO A 278 -2.71 -1.74 -5.15
CA PRO A 278 -3.26 -1.90 -3.82
C PRO A 278 -3.20 -3.35 -3.32
N ASN A 279 -3.16 -3.52 -2.01
CA ASN A 279 -3.21 -4.83 -1.35
C ASN A 279 -4.44 -5.67 -1.75
N LYS A 280 -5.57 -5.03 -2.06
CA LYS A 280 -6.81 -5.70 -2.52
C LYS A 280 -6.61 -6.60 -3.73
N LEU A 281 -5.69 -6.28 -4.63
CA LEU A 281 -5.33 -7.16 -5.73
C LEU A 281 -4.84 -8.52 -5.23
N TYR A 282 -3.95 -8.50 -4.26
CA TYR A 282 -3.34 -9.73 -3.72
C TYR A 282 -4.28 -10.47 -2.77
N GLU A 283 -5.12 -9.74 -2.05
CA GLU A 283 -6.19 -10.31 -1.24
C GLU A 283 -7.23 -11.01 -2.14
N ALA A 284 -7.67 -10.37 -3.23
CA ALA A 284 -8.57 -10.94 -4.22
C ALA A 284 -8.02 -12.25 -4.82
N ILE A 285 -6.74 -12.26 -5.22
CA ILE A 285 -6.07 -13.46 -5.75
C ILE A 285 -6.01 -14.56 -4.69
N TYR A 286 -5.61 -14.24 -3.44
CA TYR A 286 -5.49 -15.23 -2.38
C TYR A 286 -6.82 -15.92 -2.05
N PHE A 287 -7.91 -15.14 -2.03
CA PHE A 287 -9.26 -15.64 -1.73
C PHE A 287 -10.10 -15.96 -2.97
N GLU A 288 -9.51 -15.93 -4.16
CA GLU A 288 -10.16 -16.28 -5.43
C GLU A 288 -11.48 -15.50 -5.64
N THR A 289 -11.46 -14.19 -5.35
CA THR A 289 -12.60 -13.30 -5.52
C THR A 289 -12.36 -12.37 -6.70
N PRO A 290 -13.08 -12.50 -7.83
CA PRO A 290 -12.95 -11.62 -8.99
C PRO A 290 -12.98 -10.14 -8.64
N ILE A 291 -12.18 -9.33 -9.37
CA ILE A 291 -11.95 -7.94 -9.02
C ILE A 291 -12.43 -6.96 -10.11
N ILE A 292 -13.14 -5.92 -9.69
CA ILE A 292 -13.55 -4.80 -10.56
C ILE A 292 -12.69 -3.59 -10.22
N VAL A 293 -12.04 -2.99 -11.25
CA VAL A 293 -11.07 -1.92 -11.06
C VAL A 293 -11.37 -0.70 -11.94
N SER A 294 -10.80 0.47 -11.61
CA SER A 294 -10.90 1.65 -12.47
C SER A 294 -10.08 1.47 -13.75
N SER A 295 -10.67 1.76 -14.90
CA SER A 295 -9.98 1.80 -16.20
C SER A 295 -8.86 2.85 -16.24
N ASN A 296 -7.97 2.75 -17.24
CA ASN A 296 -6.84 3.67 -17.44
C ASN A 296 -5.85 3.71 -16.26
N THR A 297 -5.71 2.60 -15.51
CA THR A 297 -4.79 2.45 -14.40
C THR A 297 -3.78 1.32 -14.67
N PHE A 298 -2.66 1.35 -13.97
CA PHE A 298 -1.71 0.23 -13.93
C PHE A 298 -2.38 -1.05 -13.42
N LEU A 299 -3.24 -0.90 -12.41
CA LEU A 299 -4.02 -2.01 -11.85
C LEU A 299 -4.94 -2.65 -12.91
N ALA A 300 -5.64 -1.85 -13.73
CA ALA A 300 -6.50 -2.36 -14.80
C ALA A 300 -5.72 -3.23 -15.78
N LYS A 301 -4.58 -2.73 -16.27
CA LYS A 301 -3.71 -3.50 -17.19
C LYS A 301 -3.29 -4.84 -16.58
N LYS A 302 -2.99 -4.86 -15.28
CA LYS A 302 -2.58 -6.07 -14.56
C LYS A 302 -3.73 -7.05 -14.38
N VAL A 303 -4.91 -6.57 -13.97
CA VAL A 303 -6.12 -7.38 -13.78
C VAL A 303 -6.56 -8.03 -15.10
N GLU A 304 -6.61 -7.25 -16.18
CA GLU A 304 -6.99 -7.75 -17.52
C GLU A 304 -5.96 -8.71 -18.07
N LYS A 305 -4.66 -8.43 -17.92
CA LYS A 305 -3.57 -9.34 -18.34
C LYS A 305 -3.63 -10.68 -17.61
N LEU A 306 -3.98 -10.68 -16.31
CA LEU A 306 -4.11 -11.90 -15.51
C LEU A 306 -5.45 -12.61 -15.75
N GLY A 307 -6.44 -11.96 -16.36
CA GLY A 307 -7.78 -12.51 -16.58
C GLY A 307 -8.58 -12.74 -15.29
N ILE A 308 -8.35 -11.95 -14.25
CA ILE A 308 -8.92 -12.16 -12.90
C ILE A 308 -10.06 -11.20 -12.54
N GLY A 309 -10.55 -10.47 -13.53
CA GLY A 309 -11.60 -9.47 -13.37
C GLY A 309 -11.65 -8.54 -14.57
N PHE A 310 -12.21 -7.36 -14.40
CA PHE A 310 -12.36 -6.38 -15.49
C PHE A 310 -12.29 -4.94 -15.00
N ALA A 311 -12.05 -4.04 -15.95
CA ALA A 311 -11.99 -2.61 -15.70
C ALA A 311 -13.27 -1.89 -16.14
N VAL A 312 -13.64 -0.84 -15.37
CA VAL A 312 -14.76 0.07 -15.63
C VAL A 312 -14.29 1.52 -15.59
N ASN A 313 -14.88 2.38 -16.40
CA ASN A 313 -14.78 3.81 -16.17
C ASN A 313 -15.71 4.22 -15.01
N ALA A 314 -15.19 4.19 -13.78
CA ALA A 314 -16.00 4.45 -12.59
C ALA A 314 -16.47 5.91 -12.44
N ASP A 315 -16.02 6.83 -13.28
CA ASP A 315 -16.57 8.19 -13.39
C ASP A 315 -17.79 8.26 -14.33
N ASP A 316 -18.09 7.18 -15.06
CA ASP A 316 -19.20 7.05 -16.01
C ASP A 316 -20.12 5.88 -15.63
N LYS A 317 -21.27 6.19 -15.01
CA LYS A 317 -22.26 5.18 -14.60
C LYS A 317 -22.78 4.34 -15.79
N ALA A 318 -22.82 4.90 -17.01
CA ALA A 318 -23.27 4.16 -18.18
C ALA A 318 -22.24 3.08 -18.61
N ASP A 319 -20.92 3.39 -18.51
CA ASP A 319 -19.89 2.37 -18.76
C ASP A 319 -19.93 1.27 -17.69
N VAL A 320 -20.07 1.64 -16.42
CA VAL A 320 -20.22 0.66 -15.31
C VAL A 320 -21.39 -0.28 -15.60
N TYR A 321 -22.56 0.27 -15.91
CA TYR A 321 -23.77 -0.51 -16.23
C TYR A 321 -23.53 -1.45 -17.41
N LYS A 322 -23.01 -0.93 -18.53
CA LYS A 322 -22.70 -1.72 -19.72
C LYS A 322 -21.75 -2.89 -19.44
N LYS A 323 -20.75 -2.67 -18.59
CA LYS A 323 -19.77 -3.71 -18.23
C LYS A 323 -20.38 -4.77 -17.31
N LEU A 324 -21.24 -4.36 -16.36
CA LEU A 324 -21.96 -5.31 -15.50
C LEU A 324 -22.95 -6.17 -16.27
N GLN A 325 -23.63 -5.64 -17.30
CA GLN A 325 -24.50 -6.42 -18.19
C GLN A 325 -23.77 -7.55 -18.93
N GLN A 326 -22.44 -7.47 -19.08
CA GLN A 326 -21.62 -8.49 -19.71
C GLN A 326 -21.22 -9.62 -18.75
N LEU A 327 -21.63 -9.57 -17.48
CA LEU A 327 -21.35 -10.63 -16.52
C LEU A 327 -22.26 -11.82 -16.80
N THR A 328 -21.63 -12.98 -17.02
CA THR A 328 -22.29 -14.28 -17.14
C THR A 328 -21.62 -15.28 -16.19
N PRO A 329 -22.28 -16.39 -15.84
CA PRO A 329 -21.68 -17.47 -15.07
C PRO A 329 -20.34 -17.94 -15.64
N GLU A 330 -20.26 -18.10 -16.96
CA GLU A 330 -19.05 -18.57 -17.64
C GLU A 330 -17.91 -17.57 -17.53
N ARG A 331 -18.22 -16.27 -17.66
CA ARG A 331 -17.22 -15.20 -17.50
C ARG A 331 -16.72 -15.10 -16.06
N TYR A 332 -17.61 -15.21 -15.08
CA TYR A 332 -17.22 -15.29 -13.67
C TYR A 332 -16.30 -16.47 -13.42
N GLN A 333 -16.71 -17.65 -13.88
CA GLN A 333 -15.94 -18.89 -13.71
C GLN A 333 -14.54 -18.75 -14.35
N SER A 334 -14.43 -18.11 -15.51
CA SER A 334 -13.13 -17.87 -16.15
C SER A 334 -12.19 -17.01 -15.30
N PHE A 335 -12.71 -16.04 -14.55
CA PHE A 335 -11.91 -15.22 -13.61
C PHE A 335 -11.41 -16.05 -12.43
N VAL A 336 -12.28 -16.88 -11.84
CA VAL A 336 -11.91 -17.77 -10.73
C VAL A 336 -10.84 -18.76 -11.16
N GLU A 337 -11.00 -19.42 -12.31
CA GLU A 337 -10.01 -20.34 -12.87
C GLU A 337 -8.67 -19.66 -13.14
N ALA A 338 -8.69 -18.43 -13.64
CA ALA A 338 -7.46 -17.66 -13.82
C ALA A 338 -6.74 -17.38 -12.49
N MET A 339 -7.49 -17.08 -11.42
CA MET A 339 -6.93 -16.91 -10.08
C MET A 339 -6.35 -18.20 -9.52
N GLN A 340 -7.01 -19.34 -9.73
CA GLN A 340 -6.56 -20.66 -9.26
C GLN A 340 -5.25 -21.10 -9.92
N ARG A 341 -4.97 -20.62 -11.14
CA ARG A 341 -3.67 -20.85 -11.82
C ARG A 341 -2.52 -20.06 -11.23
N ILE A 342 -2.81 -19.02 -10.41
CA ILE A 342 -1.79 -18.22 -9.73
C ILE A 342 -1.43 -18.89 -8.40
N PRO A 343 -0.17 -19.33 -8.20
CA PRO A 343 0.24 -19.89 -6.92
C PRO A 343 -0.03 -18.90 -5.77
N LYS A 344 -0.73 -19.36 -4.71
CA LYS A 344 -1.10 -18.49 -3.57
C LYS A 344 0.09 -17.79 -2.93
N GLU A 345 1.27 -18.41 -2.97
CA GLU A 345 2.54 -17.84 -2.52
C GLU A 345 2.87 -16.50 -3.19
N GLN A 346 2.47 -16.32 -4.46
CA GLN A 346 2.71 -15.07 -5.20
C GLN A 346 1.87 -13.90 -4.67
N SER A 347 0.78 -14.17 -3.97
CA SER A 347 -0.03 -13.16 -3.29
C SER A 347 0.45 -12.82 -1.88
N LEU A 348 1.38 -13.62 -1.33
CA LEU A 348 1.90 -13.45 0.02
C LEU A 348 3.16 -12.59 0.08
N ASN A 349 3.30 -11.83 1.15
CA ASN A 349 4.46 -10.99 1.41
C ASN A 349 5.65 -11.83 1.93
N ILE A 350 6.29 -12.56 1.02
CA ILE A 350 7.47 -13.39 1.31
C ILE A 350 8.68 -12.77 0.60
N ASN A 351 9.52 -12.03 1.34
CA ASN A 351 10.56 -11.16 0.79
C ASN A 351 11.99 -11.75 0.93
N LYS A 352 12.17 -13.06 0.78
CA LYS A 352 13.50 -13.71 0.91
C LYS A 352 14.57 -13.07 0.03
N ASN A 353 14.24 -12.74 -1.22
CA ASN A 353 15.18 -12.13 -2.16
C ASN A 353 15.53 -10.68 -1.79
N PHE A 354 14.64 -9.96 -1.14
CA PHE A 354 14.90 -8.58 -0.70
C PHE A 354 16.10 -8.51 0.25
N PHE A 355 16.15 -9.35 1.27
CA PHE A 355 17.25 -9.33 2.24
C PHE A 355 18.59 -9.79 1.64
N LYS A 356 18.55 -10.68 0.63
CA LYS A 356 19.74 -11.04 -0.15
C LYS A 356 20.26 -9.83 -0.94
N LEU A 357 19.36 -9.14 -1.64
CA LEU A 357 19.68 -7.91 -2.39
C LEU A 357 20.18 -6.80 -1.46
N LEU A 358 19.51 -6.58 -0.33
CA LEU A 358 19.91 -5.58 0.65
C LEU A 358 21.33 -5.83 1.17
N LYS A 359 21.66 -7.07 1.55
CA LYS A 359 23.02 -7.42 2.01
C LYS A 359 24.06 -7.19 0.92
N GLN A 360 23.73 -7.45 -0.35
CA GLN A 360 24.62 -7.16 -1.47
C GLN A 360 24.76 -5.65 -1.67
N SER A 361 23.68 -4.89 -1.70
CA SER A 361 23.70 -3.42 -1.87
C SER A 361 24.49 -2.71 -0.75
N ILE A 362 24.42 -3.23 0.49
CA ILE A 362 25.24 -2.74 1.60
C ILE A 362 26.74 -2.96 1.32
N LYS A 363 27.13 -4.13 0.83
CA LYS A 363 28.53 -4.44 0.48
C LYS A 363 29.03 -3.57 -0.67
N ASP A 364 28.20 -3.39 -1.70
CA ASP A 364 28.56 -2.56 -2.86
C ASP A 364 28.72 -1.10 -2.47
N ASP A 365 27.93 -0.62 -1.52
CA ASP A 365 28.04 0.72 -0.96
C ASP A 365 29.28 0.87 -0.07
N ASP A 366 29.62 -0.14 0.75
CA ASP A 366 30.88 -0.18 1.54
C ASP A 366 32.11 -0.05 0.61
N ASN A 367 32.08 -0.67 -0.56
CA ASN A 367 33.18 -0.63 -1.52
C ASN A 367 33.32 0.73 -2.25
N LYS A 368 32.27 1.56 -2.27
CA LYS A 368 32.29 2.92 -2.85
C LYS A 368 32.84 3.98 -1.90
N ILE A 369 32.95 3.66 -0.60
CA ILE A 369 33.54 4.57 0.39
C ILE A 369 35.08 4.42 0.28
N PRO A 370 35.81 5.50 -0.05
CA PRO A 370 37.29 5.43 -0.09
C PRO A 370 37.81 4.96 1.28
N LEU A 371 38.69 3.97 1.27
CA LEU A 371 39.45 3.60 2.48
C LEU A 371 40.16 4.85 3.00
N PRO A 372 40.10 5.15 4.30
CA PRO A 372 40.94 6.22 4.86
C PRO A 372 42.39 5.91 4.51
N ASN A 373 43.09 6.90 3.94
CA ASN A 373 44.53 6.77 3.69
C ASN A 373 45.19 6.30 4.97
N PRO A 374 46.01 5.24 4.93
CA PRO A 374 46.82 4.86 6.08
C PRO A 374 47.85 5.96 6.30
N HIS A 375 47.67 6.74 7.34
CA HIS A 375 48.75 7.63 7.88
C HIS A 375 49.51 6.88 8.94
#